data_d69ada641c31612e7dae486c2ae98637
#
_entry.id   d69ada641c31612e7dae486c2ae98637
#
_cell.length_a   1.000
_cell.length_b   1.000
_cell.length_c   1.000
_cell.angle_alpha   90.00
_cell.angle_beta   90.00
_cell.angle_gamma   90.00
#
_symmetry.space_group_name_H-M   'P 1'
#
loop_
_entity.id
_entity.type
_entity.pdbx_description
1 polymer ?
#
loop_
_entity_poly.entity_id
_entity_poly.type
_entity_poly.pdbx_seq_one_letter_code
_entity_poly.pdbx_strand_id
1 'polypeptide(L)'
;MQVGSIILCAVLVTIWAFVVHVLRKANLAFWRFIVGAVGLFLLAMAFVRPWATLPMAQGVTAIAGLVGSLTHTFEAYFFYGVIYIPCGTTSITMQIDMECSGIIETMAFLSLLVFYPVYSRYEKVAVGILGSAILLVCNALRIVIICEIVHFFGPDAFAVAHTYIGRFFFYAITILLYFYVFTKPDVIQMRVGGLRYDASKRS
;
A
#
# COMPACT_ATOMS: atom_id res chain seq x y z
N MET A 1 -11.73 14.17 20.30
CA MET A 1 -12.47 14.56 19.07
C MET A 1 -13.70 15.32 19.49
N GLN A 2 -13.93 16.53 18.97
CA GLN A 2 -15.14 17.31 19.30
C GLN A 2 -16.36 16.63 18.68
N VAL A 3 -17.50 16.66 19.39
CA VAL A 3 -18.76 16.04 18.94
C VAL A 3 -19.15 16.47 17.51
N GLY A 4 -18.88 17.71 17.15
CA GLY A 4 -19.10 18.24 15.79
C GLY A 4 -18.32 17.51 14.70
N SER A 5 -17.06 17.09 14.97
CA SER A 5 -16.28 16.32 14.00
C SER A 5 -16.83 14.92 13.76
N ILE A 6 -17.38 14.27 14.81
CA ILE A 6 -17.99 12.94 14.69
C ILE A 6 -19.25 13.02 13.84
N ILE A 7 -20.10 14.02 14.09
CA ILE A 7 -21.33 14.23 13.33
C ILE A 7 -21.01 14.50 11.85
N LEU A 8 -20.05 15.39 11.58
CA LEU A 8 -19.61 15.69 10.21
C LEU A 8 -19.10 14.43 9.49
N CYS A 9 -18.28 13.63 10.14
CA CYS A 9 -17.77 12.37 9.57
C CYS A 9 -18.93 11.39 9.29
N ALA A 10 -19.88 11.23 10.21
CA ALA A 10 -21.03 10.36 10.01
C ALA A 10 -21.90 10.80 8.80
N VAL A 11 -22.10 12.11 8.65
CA VAL A 11 -22.84 12.68 7.51
C VAL A 11 -22.08 12.41 6.20
N LEU A 12 -20.76 12.63 6.15
CA LEU A 12 -19.95 12.38 4.95
C LEU A 12 -19.95 10.91 4.55
N VAL A 13 -19.84 9.99 5.52
CA VAL A 13 -19.92 8.54 5.27
C VAL A 13 -21.29 8.15 4.72
N THR A 14 -22.35 8.72 5.27
CA THR A 14 -23.73 8.44 4.82
C THR A 14 -23.95 8.95 3.39
N ILE A 15 -23.51 10.17 3.08
CA ILE A 15 -23.58 10.73 1.73
C ILE A 15 -22.78 9.86 0.75
N TRP A 16 -21.56 9.50 1.08
CA TRP A 16 -20.74 8.63 0.25
C TRP A 16 -21.39 7.28 -0.01
N ALA A 17 -21.90 6.61 1.02
CA ALA A 17 -22.58 5.33 0.89
C ALA A 17 -23.84 5.45 0.01
N PHE A 18 -24.60 6.54 0.15
CA PHE A 18 -25.75 6.83 -0.69
C PHE A 18 -25.36 7.01 -2.16
N VAL A 19 -24.32 7.79 -2.43
CA VAL A 19 -23.83 8.00 -3.82
C VAL A 19 -23.38 6.67 -4.43
N VAL A 20 -22.61 5.86 -3.72
CA VAL A 20 -22.18 4.53 -4.20
C VAL A 20 -23.38 3.62 -4.47
N HIS A 21 -24.44 3.68 -3.63
CA HIS A 21 -25.66 2.93 -3.83
C HIS A 21 -26.42 3.39 -5.09
N VAL A 22 -26.56 4.69 -5.31
CA VAL A 22 -27.20 5.27 -6.50
C VAL A 22 -26.44 4.88 -7.77
N LEU A 23 -25.10 4.99 -7.76
CA LEU A 23 -24.25 4.59 -8.89
C LEU A 23 -24.38 3.09 -9.20
N ARG A 24 -24.59 2.26 -8.17
CA ARG A 24 -24.86 0.84 -8.36
C ARG A 24 -26.20 0.60 -9.06
N LYS A 25 -27.27 1.32 -8.66
CA LYS A 25 -28.60 1.21 -9.31
C LYS A 25 -28.59 1.75 -10.73
N ALA A 26 -27.82 2.79 -11.01
CA ALA A 26 -27.65 3.38 -12.32
C ALA A 26 -26.77 2.56 -13.27
N ASN A 27 -26.25 1.41 -12.85
CA ASN A 27 -25.30 0.57 -13.61
C ASN A 27 -24.03 1.31 -14.10
N LEU A 28 -23.64 2.40 -13.44
CA LEU A 28 -22.45 3.18 -13.75
C LEU A 28 -21.21 2.54 -13.07
N ALA A 29 -20.75 1.40 -13.62
CA ALA A 29 -19.70 0.59 -13.01
C ALA A 29 -18.38 1.37 -12.82
N PHE A 30 -17.97 2.16 -13.80
CA PHE A 30 -16.75 2.98 -13.75
C PHE A 30 -16.81 4.04 -12.63
N TRP A 31 -17.88 4.83 -12.58
CA TRP A 31 -18.05 5.85 -11.55
C TRP A 31 -18.17 5.25 -10.15
N ARG A 32 -18.86 4.10 -10.03
CA ARG A 32 -18.93 3.35 -8.77
C ARG A 32 -17.55 2.89 -8.31
N PHE A 33 -16.70 2.43 -9.23
CA PHE A 33 -15.33 2.03 -8.91
C PHE A 33 -14.52 3.21 -8.38
N ILE A 34 -14.48 4.34 -9.10
CA ILE A 34 -13.69 5.50 -8.70
C ILE A 34 -14.20 6.12 -7.40
N VAL A 35 -15.48 6.47 -7.32
CA VAL A 35 -16.05 7.11 -6.13
C VAL A 35 -16.01 6.18 -4.93
N GLY A 36 -16.23 4.88 -5.15
CA GLY A 36 -16.14 3.87 -4.10
C GLY A 36 -14.72 3.73 -3.57
N ALA A 37 -13.74 3.54 -4.44
CA ALA A 37 -12.34 3.33 -4.06
C ALA A 37 -11.74 4.58 -3.40
N VAL A 38 -11.93 5.76 -3.99
CA VAL A 38 -11.42 7.03 -3.43
C VAL A 38 -12.06 7.32 -2.07
N GLY A 39 -13.39 7.17 -1.96
CA GLY A 39 -14.08 7.40 -0.69
C GLY A 39 -13.64 6.41 0.39
N LEU A 40 -13.49 5.12 0.06
CA LEU A 40 -13.00 4.12 1.02
C LEU A 40 -11.56 4.42 1.45
N PHE A 41 -10.69 4.85 0.52
CA PHE A 41 -9.33 5.25 0.84
C PHE A 41 -9.28 6.44 1.81
N LEU A 42 -10.08 7.49 1.56
CA LEU A 42 -10.15 8.64 2.46
C LEU A 42 -10.68 8.26 3.85
N LEU A 43 -11.67 7.38 3.92
CA LEU A 43 -12.18 6.85 5.19
C LEU A 43 -11.11 6.00 5.91
N ALA A 44 -10.41 5.15 5.20
CA ALA A 44 -9.31 4.37 5.76
C ALA A 44 -8.20 5.27 6.30
N MET A 45 -7.83 6.33 5.57
CA MET A 45 -6.87 7.33 6.02
C MET A 45 -7.33 8.08 7.28
N ALA A 46 -8.61 8.37 7.41
CA ALA A 46 -9.14 9.08 8.56
C ALA A 46 -9.25 8.18 9.82
N PHE A 47 -9.72 6.94 9.65
CA PHE A 47 -10.11 6.08 10.77
C PHE A 47 -9.14 4.92 11.05
N VAL A 48 -8.56 4.31 10.02
CA VAL A 48 -7.70 3.12 10.17
C VAL A 48 -6.25 3.51 10.37
N ARG A 49 -5.76 4.53 9.65
CA ARG A 49 -4.37 4.99 9.72
C ARG A 49 -3.84 5.18 11.14
N PRO A 50 -4.51 5.90 12.05
CA PRO A 50 -3.97 6.16 13.38
C PRO A 50 -3.66 4.89 14.18
N TRP A 51 -4.41 3.82 13.94
CA TRP A 51 -4.29 2.53 14.63
C TRP A 51 -3.36 1.56 13.90
N ALA A 52 -3.29 1.64 12.58
CA ALA A 52 -2.54 0.69 11.77
C ALA A 52 -1.10 1.12 11.48
N THR A 53 -0.73 2.40 11.67
CA THR A 53 0.64 2.88 11.39
C THR A 53 1.67 2.17 12.26
N LEU A 54 1.46 2.07 13.57
CA LEU A 54 2.41 1.42 14.47
C LEU A 54 2.56 -0.08 14.19
N PRO A 55 1.50 -0.90 14.06
CA PRO A 55 1.64 -2.31 13.68
C PRO A 55 2.35 -2.51 12.33
N MET A 56 2.09 -1.65 11.34
CA MET A 56 2.80 -1.71 10.05
C MET A 56 4.28 -1.37 10.21
N ALA A 57 4.61 -0.31 10.94
CA ALA A 57 5.98 0.05 11.25
C ALA A 57 6.72 -1.09 11.99
N GLN A 58 6.07 -1.72 12.95
CA GLN A 58 6.60 -2.90 13.66
C GLN A 58 6.85 -4.06 12.70
N GLY A 59 5.92 -4.35 11.78
CA GLY A 59 6.08 -5.39 10.76
C GLY A 59 7.29 -5.13 9.86
N VAL A 60 7.44 -3.89 9.38
CA VAL A 60 8.59 -3.46 8.57
C VAL A 60 9.89 -3.59 9.37
N THR A 61 9.91 -3.11 10.63
CA THR A 61 11.07 -3.18 11.52
C THR A 61 11.47 -4.62 11.80
N ALA A 62 10.50 -5.53 11.99
CA ALA A 62 10.77 -6.95 12.22
C ALA A 62 11.47 -7.60 11.03
N ILE A 63 10.93 -7.38 9.81
CA ILE A 63 11.50 -7.94 8.58
C ILE A 63 12.88 -7.33 8.30
N ALA A 64 13.02 -6.00 8.41
CA ALA A 64 14.30 -5.33 8.24
C ALA A 64 15.33 -5.81 9.29
N GLY A 65 14.90 -5.98 10.55
CA GLY A 65 15.73 -6.44 11.64
C GLY A 65 16.31 -7.84 11.44
N LEU A 66 15.60 -8.74 10.74
CA LEU A 66 16.16 -10.03 10.34
C LEU A 66 17.39 -9.86 9.44
N VAL A 67 17.35 -8.92 8.50
CA VAL A 67 18.50 -8.62 7.65
C VAL A 67 19.60 -7.94 8.46
N GLY A 68 19.27 -6.93 9.28
CA GLY A 68 20.24 -6.25 10.14
C GLY A 68 20.98 -7.18 11.09
N SER A 69 20.30 -8.21 11.64
CA SER A 69 20.92 -9.21 12.50
C SER A 69 21.88 -10.15 11.74
N LEU A 70 21.70 -10.33 10.42
CA LEU A 70 22.57 -11.12 9.56
C LEU A 70 23.76 -10.32 9.05
N THR A 71 23.55 -9.04 8.69
CA THR A 71 24.58 -8.18 8.13
C THR A 71 25.40 -7.44 9.20
N HIS A 72 24.86 -7.30 10.43
CA HIS A 72 25.44 -6.53 11.52
C HIS A 72 25.68 -5.04 11.17
N THR A 73 24.94 -4.52 10.20
CA THR A 73 25.08 -3.13 9.71
C THR A 73 24.15 -2.15 10.43
N PHE A 74 23.03 -2.61 10.98
CA PHE A 74 22.07 -1.79 11.72
C PHE A 74 21.31 -2.62 12.74
N GLU A 75 20.74 -1.96 13.76
CA GLU A 75 19.92 -2.55 14.80
C GLU A 75 18.46 -2.10 14.67
N ALA A 76 17.51 -3.02 14.81
CA ALA A 76 16.09 -2.76 14.70
C ALA A 76 15.37 -2.93 16.05
N TYR A 77 14.73 -1.87 16.52
CA TYR A 77 13.95 -1.83 17.75
C TYR A 77 12.46 -2.02 17.44
N PHE A 78 12.03 -3.25 17.37
CA PHE A 78 10.69 -3.66 16.95
C PHE A 78 9.55 -2.93 17.67
N PHE A 79 9.57 -2.86 19.00
CA PHE A 79 8.46 -2.26 19.77
C PHE A 79 8.18 -0.80 19.45
N TYR A 80 9.19 -0.05 19.04
CA TYR A 80 9.10 1.38 18.77
C TYR A 80 9.01 1.70 17.27
N GLY A 81 9.21 0.72 16.39
CA GLY A 81 9.32 0.96 14.95
C GLY A 81 10.51 1.84 14.58
N VAL A 82 11.66 1.64 15.26
CA VAL A 82 12.86 2.47 15.14
C VAL A 82 14.04 1.60 14.70
N ILE A 83 14.89 2.17 13.84
CA ILE A 83 16.12 1.53 13.38
C ILE A 83 17.31 2.45 13.73
N TYR A 84 18.34 1.87 14.30
CA TYR A 84 19.60 2.50 14.64
C TYR A 84 20.69 2.05 13.66
N ILE A 85 21.35 3.02 13.03
CA ILE A 85 22.36 2.76 12.00
C ILE A 85 23.70 3.36 12.47
N PRO A 86 24.68 2.56 12.85
CA PRO A 86 26.02 3.03 13.18
C PRO A 86 26.77 3.42 11.89
N CYS A 87 27.35 4.62 11.86
CA CYS A 87 28.07 5.18 10.73
C CYS A 87 29.46 5.64 11.19
N GLY A 88 30.39 4.72 11.38
CA GLY A 88 31.75 5.07 11.89
C GLY A 88 31.70 5.69 13.29
N THR A 89 32.07 6.98 13.41
CA THR A 89 32.06 7.72 14.67
C THR A 89 30.71 8.36 15.02
N THR A 90 29.75 8.31 14.11
CA THR A 90 28.40 8.88 14.27
C THR A 90 27.33 7.80 14.14
N SER A 91 26.08 8.14 14.39
CA SER A 91 24.96 7.23 14.24
C SER A 91 23.70 7.99 13.83
N ILE A 92 22.82 7.31 13.10
CA ILE A 92 21.50 7.82 12.76
C ILE A 92 20.44 6.93 13.38
N THR A 93 19.40 7.56 13.94
CA THR A 93 18.19 6.89 14.39
C THR A 93 17.06 7.26 13.45
N MET A 94 16.48 6.27 12.77
CA MET A 94 15.36 6.44 11.85
C MET A 94 14.10 5.85 12.46
N GLN A 95 13.06 6.67 12.65
CA GLN A 95 11.74 6.20 13.03
C GLN A 95 10.94 5.88 11.77
N ILE A 96 10.31 4.71 11.74
CA ILE A 96 9.40 4.31 10.66
C ILE A 96 8.04 4.93 10.94
N ASP A 97 7.77 6.04 10.30
CA ASP A 97 6.53 6.79 10.39
C ASP A 97 5.51 6.34 9.32
N MET A 98 4.47 7.13 9.14
CA MET A 98 3.40 6.89 8.17
C MET A 98 3.90 6.78 6.72
N GLU A 99 4.88 7.63 6.32
CA GLU A 99 5.41 7.64 4.95
C GLU A 99 6.35 6.46 4.68
N CYS A 100 6.98 5.95 5.75
CA CYS A 100 7.95 4.86 5.68
C CYS A 100 7.37 3.49 6.03
N SER A 101 6.15 3.42 6.55
CA SER A 101 5.49 2.14 6.92
C SER A 101 4.82 1.42 5.75
N GLY A 102 4.59 2.09 4.61
CA GLY A 102 3.85 1.54 3.46
C GLY A 102 2.34 1.43 3.68
N ILE A 103 1.81 2.09 4.72
CA ILE A 103 0.38 2.01 5.06
C ILE A 103 -0.50 2.70 4.03
N ILE A 104 -0.03 3.82 3.45
CA ILE A 104 -0.77 4.59 2.45
C ILE A 104 -1.02 3.73 1.21
N GLU A 105 0.02 3.08 0.70
CA GLU A 105 -0.02 2.22 -0.47
C GLU A 105 -0.87 0.97 -0.23
N THR A 106 -0.78 0.39 0.96
CA THR A 106 -1.61 -0.75 1.36
C THR A 106 -3.09 -0.37 1.44
N MET A 107 -3.42 0.80 2.01
CA MET A 107 -4.80 1.28 2.05
C MET A 107 -5.33 1.62 0.66
N ALA A 108 -4.53 2.25 -0.20
CA ALA A 108 -4.89 2.51 -1.59
C ALA A 108 -5.14 1.21 -2.36
N PHE A 109 -4.24 0.24 -2.23
CA PHE A 109 -4.36 -1.08 -2.84
C PHE A 109 -5.66 -1.79 -2.43
N LEU A 110 -5.92 -1.89 -1.13
CA LEU A 110 -7.13 -2.55 -0.61
C LEU A 110 -8.40 -1.82 -1.01
N SER A 111 -8.39 -0.49 -1.01
CA SER A 111 -9.55 0.32 -1.42
C SER A 111 -9.91 0.13 -2.88
N LEU A 112 -8.92 0.06 -3.77
CA LEU A 112 -9.13 -0.27 -5.18
C LEU A 112 -9.64 -1.71 -5.33
N LEU A 113 -9.04 -2.66 -4.64
CA LEU A 113 -9.40 -4.08 -4.73
C LEU A 113 -10.84 -4.38 -4.32
N VAL A 114 -11.35 -3.72 -3.28
CA VAL A 114 -12.74 -3.86 -2.80
C VAL A 114 -13.74 -3.54 -3.91
N PHE A 115 -13.53 -2.45 -4.63
CA PHE A 115 -14.45 -2.00 -5.69
C PHE A 115 -14.13 -2.57 -7.07
N TYR A 116 -13.02 -3.27 -7.24
CA TYR A 116 -12.62 -3.85 -8.52
C TYR A 116 -13.59 -5.00 -8.93
N PRO A 117 -14.22 -4.91 -10.11
CA PRO A 117 -15.33 -5.80 -10.46
C PRO A 117 -14.92 -7.20 -10.91
N VAL A 118 -13.65 -7.41 -11.30
CA VAL A 118 -13.18 -8.63 -11.97
C VAL A 118 -13.08 -9.82 -11.02
N TYR A 119 -12.68 -9.60 -9.78
CA TYR A 119 -12.46 -10.67 -8.81
C TYR A 119 -13.72 -11.05 -8.04
N SER A 120 -13.89 -12.34 -7.80
CA SER A 120 -14.86 -12.88 -6.84
C SER A 120 -14.49 -12.49 -5.39
N ARG A 121 -15.43 -12.69 -4.46
CA ARG A 121 -15.20 -12.32 -3.04
C ARG A 121 -13.99 -13.06 -2.43
N TYR A 122 -13.84 -14.34 -2.72
CA TYR A 122 -12.73 -15.15 -2.21
C TYR A 122 -11.39 -14.74 -2.83
N GLU A 123 -11.38 -14.49 -4.13
CA GLU A 123 -10.18 -13.98 -4.81
C GLU A 123 -9.74 -12.62 -4.28
N LYS A 124 -10.69 -11.70 -4.00
CA LYS A 124 -10.37 -10.41 -3.37
C LYS A 124 -9.66 -10.57 -2.03
N VAL A 125 -10.11 -11.50 -1.20
CA VAL A 125 -9.46 -11.76 0.10
C VAL A 125 -8.06 -12.32 -0.12
N ALA A 126 -7.91 -13.32 -0.97
CA ALA A 126 -6.60 -13.93 -1.26
C ALA A 126 -5.62 -12.92 -1.87
N VAL A 127 -6.05 -12.16 -2.88
CA VAL A 127 -5.24 -11.12 -3.53
C VAL A 127 -4.95 -9.98 -2.55
N GLY A 128 -5.90 -9.63 -1.68
CA GLY A 128 -5.72 -8.60 -0.65
C GLY A 128 -4.64 -8.97 0.36
N ILE A 129 -4.67 -10.20 0.89
CA ILE A 129 -3.67 -10.69 1.83
C ILE A 129 -2.30 -10.78 1.15
N LEU A 130 -2.22 -11.41 -0.03
CA LEU A 130 -0.96 -11.58 -0.75
C LEU A 130 -0.36 -10.24 -1.18
N GLY A 131 -1.17 -9.35 -1.75
CA GLY A 131 -0.71 -8.02 -2.18
C GLY A 131 -0.24 -7.16 -1.01
N SER A 132 -0.95 -7.18 0.12
CA SER A 132 -0.52 -6.47 1.33
C SER A 132 0.79 -7.03 1.90
N ALA A 133 0.97 -8.36 1.88
CA ALA A 133 2.20 -9.01 2.29
C ALA A 133 3.38 -8.61 1.37
N ILE A 134 3.17 -8.59 0.05
CA ILE A 134 4.16 -8.14 -0.92
C ILE A 134 4.55 -6.68 -0.66
N LEU A 135 3.58 -5.79 -0.46
CA LEU A 135 3.84 -4.37 -0.16
C LEU A 135 4.64 -4.22 1.14
N LEU A 136 4.31 -4.98 2.18
CA LEU A 136 5.04 -4.96 3.45
C LEU A 136 6.50 -5.40 3.28
N VAL A 137 6.73 -6.51 2.58
CA VAL A 137 8.09 -7.03 2.32
C VAL A 137 8.88 -6.06 1.45
N CYS A 138 8.29 -5.53 0.37
CA CYS A 138 8.95 -4.57 -0.50
C CYS A 138 9.30 -3.27 0.24
N ASN A 139 8.43 -2.83 1.14
CA ASN A 139 8.73 -1.67 1.98
C ASN A 139 9.85 -1.96 2.99
N ALA A 140 9.87 -3.14 3.59
CA ALA A 140 10.98 -3.55 4.46
C ALA A 140 12.31 -3.60 3.70
N LEU A 141 12.32 -4.15 2.47
CA LEU A 141 13.52 -4.14 1.60
C LEU A 141 13.96 -2.71 1.27
N ARG A 142 13.02 -1.80 1.00
CA ARG A 142 13.32 -0.37 0.84
C ARG A 142 14.08 0.18 2.05
N ILE A 143 13.62 -0.12 3.26
CA ILE A 143 14.26 0.34 4.50
C ILE A 143 15.65 -0.28 4.64
N VAL A 144 15.82 -1.58 4.35
CA VAL A 144 17.13 -2.24 4.35
C VAL A 144 18.10 -1.54 3.38
N ILE A 145 17.68 -1.27 2.15
CA ILE A 145 18.50 -0.56 1.15
C ILE A 145 18.96 0.81 1.69
N ILE A 146 18.06 1.56 2.34
CA ILE A 146 18.40 2.85 2.93
C ILE A 146 19.44 2.67 4.04
N CYS A 147 19.24 1.70 4.94
CA CYS A 147 20.15 1.42 6.05
C CYS A 147 21.55 1.05 5.56
N GLU A 148 21.65 0.17 4.58
CA GLU A 148 22.94 -0.25 4.00
C GLU A 148 23.66 0.93 3.35
N ILE A 149 22.98 1.75 2.55
CA ILE A 149 23.59 2.93 1.92
C ILE A 149 24.12 3.89 3.00
N VAL A 150 23.33 4.15 4.04
CA VAL A 150 23.72 5.07 5.10
C VAL A 150 24.88 4.51 5.93
N HIS A 151 24.89 3.20 6.20
CA HIS A 151 25.99 2.56 6.92
C HIS A 151 27.34 2.72 6.19
N PHE A 152 27.36 2.48 4.86
CA PHE A 152 28.60 2.51 4.07
C PHE A 152 29.03 3.91 3.62
N PHE A 153 28.09 4.79 3.30
CA PHE A 153 28.35 6.12 2.74
C PHE A 153 28.22 7.26 3.77
N GLY A 154 27.81 6.94 4.98
CA GLY A 154 27.68 7.91 6.07
C GLY A 154 26.36 8.68 6.09
N PRO A 155 26.20 9.57 7.11
CA PRO A 155 24.95 10.30 7.38
C PRO A 155 24.47 11.18 6.22
N ASP A 156 25.38 11.76 5.45
CA ASP A 156 25.05 12.66 4.33
C ASP A 156 24.32 11.95 3.20
N ALA A 157 24.50 10.65 3.08
CA ALA A 157 23.81 9.82 2.08
C ALA A 157 22.34 9.57 2.42
N PHE A 158 21.90 9.84 3.66
CA PHE A 158 20.52 9.55 4.12
C PHE A 158 19.46 10.24 3.26
N ALA A 159 19.64 11.53 2.97
CA ALA A 159 18.67 12.29 2.16
C ALA A 159 18.50 11.69 0.75
N VAL A 160 19.60 11.29 0.11
CA VAL A 160 19.60 10.68 -1.22
C VAL A 160 19.02 9.28 -1.17
N ALA A 161 19.46 8.45 -0.23
CA ALA A 161 18.99 7.08 -0.05
C ALA A 161 17.47 7.03 0.22
N HIS A 162 17.00 7.87 1.15
CA HIS A 162 15.59 7.89 1.55
C HIS A 162 14.67 8.51 0.50
N THR A 163 15.06 9.66 -0.07
CA THR A 163 14.18 10.42 -0.97
C THR A 163 14.18 9.89 -2.40
N TYR A 164 15.32 9.47 -2.92
CA TYR A 164 15.42 9.05 -4.32
C TYR A 164 15.45 7.52 -4.44
N ILE A 165 16.49 6.88 -3.91
CA ILE A 165 16.73 5.44 -4.15
C ILE A 165 15.61 4.59 -3.55
N GLY A 166 15.28 4.80 -2.28
CA GLY A 166 14.25 4.05 -1.60
C GLY A 166 12.86 4.25 -2.19
N ARG A 167 12.49 5.50 -2.54
CA ARG A 167 11.19 5.78 -3.16
C ARG A 167 11.10 5.19 -4.56
N PHE A 168 12.14 5.36 -5.38
CA PHE A 168 12.13 4.81 -6.73
C PHE A 168 12.00 3.28 -6.73
N PHE A 169 12.78 2.60 -5.91
CA PHE A 169 12.70 1.15 -5.74
C PHE A 169 11.29 0.70 -5.35
N PHE A 170 10.73 1.31 -4.32
CA PHE A 170 9.41 0.94 -3.81
C PHE A 170 8.29 1.21 -4.83
N TYR A 171 8.31 2.37 -5.49
CA TYR A 171 7.30 2.71 -6.49
C TYR A 171 7.40 1.83 -7.73
N ALA A 172 8.59 1.45 -8.17
CA ALA A 172 8.74 0.54 -9.30
C ALA A 172 8.04 -0.81 -9.02
N ILE A 173 8.26 -1.39 -7.85
CA ILE A 173 7.61 -2.66 -7.47
C ILE A 173 6.10 -2.47 -7.25
N THR A 174 5.69 -1.38 -6.63
CA THR A 174 4.28 -1.07 -6.42
C THR A 174 3.53 -0.95 -7.76
N ILE A 175 4.09 -0.25 -8.74
CA ILE A 175 3.51 -0.12 -10.09
C ILE A 175 3.40 -1.50 -10.76
N LEU A 176 4.42 -2.35 -10.65
CA LEU A 176 4.36 -3.72 -11.17
C LEU A 176 3.25 -4.53 -10.50
N LEU A 177 3.12 -4.46 -9.17
CA LEU A 177 2.04 -5.13 -8.44
C LEU A 177 0.67 -4.67 -8.93
N TYR A 178 0.46 -3.35 -9.05
CA TYR A 178 -0.80 -2.79 -9.53
C TYR A 178 -1.10 -3.21 -10.97
N PHE A 179 -0.10 -3.24 -11.83
CA PHE A 179 -0.24 -3.72 -13.18
C PHE A 179 -0.70 -5.19 -13.23
N TYR A 180 -0.06 -6.06 -12.47
CA TYR A 180 -0.42 -7.48 -12.42
C TYR A 180 -1.81 -7.72 -11.83
N VAL A 181 -2.19 -6.96 -10.80
CA VAL A 181 -3.47 -7.16 -10.10
C VAL A 181 -4.64 -6.52 -10.84
N PHE A 182 -4.48 -5.31 -11.38
CA PHE A 182 -5.60 -4.55 -11.94
C PHE A 182 -5.61 -4.50 -13.47
N THR A 183 -4.46 -4.44 -14.14
CA THR A 183 -4.42 -4.26 -15.60
C THR A 183 -4.42 -5.59 -16.35
N LYS A 184 -3.60 -6.54 -15.91
CA LYS A 184 -3.46 -7.83 -16.61
C LYS A 184 -4.77 -8.63 -16.70
N PRO A 185 -5.59 -8.74 -15.64
CA PRO A 185 -6.87 -9.45 -15.71
C PRO A 185 -7.86 -8.84 -16.70
N ASP A 186 -7.94 -7.50 -16.76
CA ASP A 186 -8.83 -6.81 -17.71
C ASP A 186 -8.42 -7.05 -19.16
N VAL A 187 -7.13 -6.98 -19.44
CA VAL A 187 -6.58 -7.24 -20.79
C VAL A 187 -6.87 -8.68 -21.23
N ILE A 188 -6.76 -9.67 -20.33
CA ILE A 188 -7.06 -11.06 -20.62
C ILE A 188 -8.55 -11.24 -20.90
N GLN A 189 -9.43 -10.64 -20.09
CA GLN A 189 -10.88 -10.74 -20.28
C GLN A 189 -11.33 -10.09 -21.60
N MET A 190 -10.79 -8.95 -21.97
CA MET A 190 -11.08 -8.32 -23.26
C MET A 190 -10.67 -9.20 -24.45
N ARG A 191 -9.52 -9.86 -24.39
CA ARG A 191 -9.07 -10.78 -25.45
C ARG A 191 -9.96 -12.00 -25.57
N VAL A 192 -10.32 -12.62 -24.44
CA VAL A 192 -11.20 -13.79 -24.44
C VAL A 192 -12.63 -13.43 -24.89
N GLY A 193 -13.13 -12.26 -24.51
CA GLY A 193 -14.42 -11.73 -24.97
C GLY A 193 -14.44 -11.48 -26.48
N GLY A 194 -13.37 -10.93 -27.06
CA GLY A 194 -13.20 -10.74 -28.50
C GLY A 194 -13.22 -12.05 -29.29
N LEU A 195 -12.52 -13.08 -28.79
CA LEU A 195 -12.50 -14.41 -29.42
C LEU A 195 -13.88 -15.10 -29.42
N ARG A 196 -14.66 -14.91 -28.34
CA ARG A 196 -16.03 -15.43 -28.26
C ARG A 196 -16.97 -14.73 -29.25
N TYR A 197 -16.83 -13.44 -29.43
CA TYR A 197 -17.64 -12.68 -30.39
C TYR A 197 -17.36 -13.11 -31.84
N ASP A 198 -16.10 -13.32 -32.19
CA ASP A 198 -15.71 -13.76 -33.53
C ASP A 198 -16.17 -15.22 -33.84
N ALA A 199 -16.14 -16.10 -32.84
CA ALA A 199 -16.65 -17.47 -32.99
C ALA A 199 -18.18 -17.51 -33.24
N SER A 200 -18.93 -16.60 -32.60
CA SER A 200 -20.39 -16.48 -32.77
C SER A 200 -20.80 -15.92 -34.13
N LYS A 201 -19.92 -15.18 -34.82
CA LYS A 201 -20.18 -14.65 -36.17
C LYS A 201 -19.88 -15.64 -37.29
N ARG A 202 -19.15 -16.73 -36.99
CA ARG A 202 -18.76 -17.75 -38.00
C ARG A 202 -19.66 -18.99 -38.00
N SER A 203 -20.64 -19.05 -37.12
CA SER A 203 -21.71 -20.08 -37.09
C SER A 203 -23.02 -19.50 -37.63
#